data_1bfe76fab22fd6928817e201cbaf0641
#
_entry.id   1bfe76fab22fd6928817e201cbaf0641
#
_cell.length_a   1.000
_cell.length_b   1.000
_cell.length_c   1.000
_cell.angle_alpha   90.00
_cell.angle_beta   90.00
_cell.angle_gamma   90.00
#
_symmetry.space_group_name_H-M   'P 1'
#
loop_
_entity.id
_entity.type
_entity.pdbx_description
1 polymer ?
#
loop_
_entity_poly.entity_id
_entity_poly.type
_entity_poly.pdbx_seq_one_letter_code
_entity_poly.pdbx_strand_id
1 'polypeptide(L)'
;MAAFPAANNQQPTTNNQQPTTNNQQPTTNNQQPTTNNQPLPMPYIHDIDPVALQIGPLAIRWYGLMYLAAGVSAFLLGRHRASEIWRGFRREEIEDIIFYGMIGVIVGGRVGSVIFYHFSDFLADPLMLFRVWEGGMSFHGGLLGVLVAVGWYAHKTGRAVFAIYDFVAPVVPIGLGLGRLGNFIGGELWGHTTDKPWGVIFPNALPGGPYTISEIQALLAQGQLLDQARHPSQLYQAFWEGVVLFTIVWWFSRKQRPLMATSGVFLIVYGIGRIAVEFVREPDAHIGYLAWGWLTMGQVLSLPMVVLGALLVMLAYRRAGVKRET
;
A
#
# COMPACT_ATOMS: atom_id res chain seq x y z
N MET A 1 -68.20 12.86 -5.81
CA MET A 1 -69.37 12.71 -6.73
C MET A 1 -68.83 12.77 -8.15
N ALA A 2 -68.79 11.68 -8.84
CA ALA A 2 -68.82 11.53 -10.29
C ALA A 2 -68.28 10.15 -10.67
N ALA A 3 -69.08 9.46 -11.36
CA ALA A 3 -69.30 8.07 -11.57
C ALA A 3 -68.37 7.40 -12.58
N PHE A 4 -68.14 6.11 -12.38
CA PHE A 4 -67.60 5.17 -13.36
C PHE A 4 -68.60 4.85 -14.46
N PRO A 5 -68.19 4.59 -15.69
CA PRO A 5 -69.01 3.80 -16.62
C PRO A 5 -68.46 2.36 -16.78
N ALA A 6 -69.42 1.50 -17.03
CA ALA A 6 -69.40 0.05 -16.98
C ALA A 6 -68.59 -0.66 -18.09
N ALA A 7 -68.25 -1.92 -17.78
CA ALA A 7 -67.62 -2.91 -18.62
C ALA A 7 -68.43 -3.28 -19.85
N ASN A 8 -67.78 -3.50 -20.97
CA ASN A 8 -68.32 -4.13 -22.17
C ASN A 8 -67.66 -5.50 -22.37
N ASN A 9 -68.49 -6.56 -22.16
CA ASN A 9 -68.16 -7.95 -22.41
C ASN A 9 -68.26 -8.25 -23.91
N GLN A 10 -67.12 -8.62 -24.52
CA GLN A 10 -67.15 -9.36 -25.77
C GLN A 10 -66.28 -10.59 -25.69
N GLN A 11 -66.87 -11.78 -25.79
CA GLN A 11 -66.24 -13.09 -25.89
C GLN A 11 -65.60 -13.25 -27.28
N PRO A 12 -64.39 -13.70 -27.42
CA PRO A 12 -63.84 -14.18 -28.68
C PRO A 12 -64.13 -15.65 -28.88
N THR A 13 -64.64 -15.97 -30.04
CA THR A 13 -64.90 -17.29 -30.58
C THR A 13 -63.63 -18.13 -30.73
N THR A 14 -63.64 -19.34 -30.21
CA THR A 14 -62.64 -20.38 -30.34
C THR A 14 -62.53 -20.89 -31.77
N ASN A 15 -61.37 -20.74 -32.40
CA ASN A 15 -61.09 -21.45 -33.65
C ASN A 15 -60.13 -22.60 -33.33
N ASN A 16 -60.63 -23.84 -33.37
CA ASN A 16 -59.84 -25.06 -33.20
C ASN A 16 -59.08 -25.38 -34.48
N GLN A 17 -57.73 -25.10 -34.44
CA GLN A 17 -56.81 -25.74 -35.35
C GLN A 17 -55.76 -26.46 -34.53
N GLN A 18 -55.75 -27.77 -34.66
CA GLN A 18 -54.86 -28.73 -34.01
C GLN A 18 -53.49 -28.70 -34.72
N PRO A 19 -52.38 -28.37 -34.02
CA PRO A 19 -51.07 -28.48 -34.62
C PRO A 19 -50.61 -29.95 -34.62
N THR A 20 -50.20 -30.44 -35.77
CA THR A 20 -49.53 -31.73 -35.95
C THR A 20 -48.17 -31.67 -35.24
N THR A 21 -48.02 -32.52 -34.23
CA THR A 21 -46.77 -32.73 -33.51
C THR A 21 -45.77 -33.46 -34.40
N ASN A 22 -44.74 -32.70 -34.84
CA ASN A 22 -43.56 -33.29 -35.43
C ASN A 22 -42.60 -33.68 -34.30
N ASN A 23 -42.58 -34.99 -33.96
CA ASN A 23 -41.67 -35.57 -32.95
C ASN A 23 -40.22 -35.59 -33.53
N GLN A 24 -39.49 -34.51 -33.38
CA GLN A 24 -38.03 -34.55 -33.42
C GLN A 24 -37.52 -34.46 -32.00
N GLN A 25 -37.11 -35.60 -31.48
CA GLN A 25 -36.45 -35.77 -30.18
C GLN A 25 -35.10 -35.06 -30.26
N PRO A 26 -34.78 -34.04 -29.39
CA PRO A 26 -33.45 -33.48 -29.35
C PRO A 26 -32.49 -34.56 -28.85
N THR A 27 -31.51 -34.94 -29.65
CA THR A 27 -30.35 -35.69 -29.19
C THR A 27 -29.57 -34.80 -28.21
N THR A 28 -29.83 -35.00 -26.94
CA THR A 28 -28.98 -34.42 -25.89
C THR A 28 -27.58 -35.02 -26.03
N ASN A 29 -26.70 -34.23 -26.59
CA ASN A 29 -25.28 -34.53 -26.60
C ASN A 29 -24.79 -34.34 -25.15
N ASN A 30 -24.84 -35.45 -24.37
CA ASN A 30 -24.28 -35.53 -23.02
C ASN A 30 -22.74 -35.50 -23.13
N GLN A 31 -22.22 -34.35 -23.46
CA GLN A 31 -20.83 -34.06 -23.13
C GLN A 31 -20.81 -33.66 -21.66
N GLN A 32 -20.71 -34.65 -20.79
CA GLN A 32 -20.35 -34.50 -19.40
C GLN A 32 -19.03 -33.72 -19.37
N PRO A 33 -18.96 -32.54 -18.73
CA PRO A 33 -17.69 -31.86 -18.57
C PRO A 33 -16.76 -32.85 -17.86
N THR A 34 -15.66 -33.22 -18.49
CA THR A 34 -14.56 -33.92 -17.82
C THR A 34 -14.02 -32.97 -16.77
N THR A 35 -14.64 -33.00 -15.59
CA THR A 35 -14.05 -32.38 -14.40
C THR A 35 -12.76 -33.12 -14.15
N ASN A 36 -11.67 -32.45 -14.48
CA ASN A 36 -10.36 -32.85 -14.06
C ASN A 36 -10.38 -32.80 -12.52
N ASN A 37 -10.62 -33.97 -11.90
CA ASN A 37 -10.76 -34.14 -10.44
C ASN A 37 -9.40 -34.01 -9.72
N GLN A 38 -8.58 -33.06 -10.14
CA GLN A 38 -7.49 -32.61 -9.26
C GLN A 38 -8.12 -31.62 -8.28
N PRO A 39 -8.00 -31.89 -6.96
CA PRO A 39 -8.43 -30.91 -5.96
C PRO A 39 -7.70 -29.60 -6.24
N LEU A 40 -8.46 -28.54 -6.45
CA LEU A 40 -7.86 -27.21 -6.56
C LEU A 40 -6.97 -26.99 -5.35
N PRO A 41 -5.72 -26.55 -5.53
CA PRO A 41 -4.85 -26.30 -4.40
C PRO A 41 -5.55 -25.30 -3.46
N MET A 42 -5.74 -25.72 -2.22
CA MET A 42 -6.36 -24.87 -1.20
C MET A 42 -5.53 -23.60 -1.04
N PRO A 43 -6.15 -22.41 -1.09
CA PRO A 43 -5.42 -21.16 -0.91
C PRO A 43 -4.81 -21.13 0.50
N TYR A 44 -3.66 -20.49 0.63
CA TYR A 44 -3.03 -20.27 1.94
C TYR A 44 -3.96 -19.40 2.80
N ILE A 45 -4.21 -19.81 4.05
CA ILE A 45 -4.94 -19.02 5.03
C ILE A 45 -3.91 -18.26 5.86
N HIS A 46 -4.09 -16.94 5.95
CA HIS A 46 -3.25 -16.10 6.78
C HIS A 46 -3.62 -16.28 8.26
N ASP A 47 -2.74 -16.93 9.01
CA ASP A 47 -2.90 -17.27 10.43
C ASP A 47 -1.73 -16.78 11.30
N ILE A 48 -0.96 -15.82 10.80
CA ILE A 48 0.20 -15.30 11.53
C ILE A 48 -0.29 -14.45 12.70
N ASP A 49 0.15 -14.81 13.92
CA ASP A 49 -0.11 -13.99 15.11
C ASP A 49 0.64 -12.66 14.99
N PRO A 50 -0.03 -11.51 15.02
CA PRO A 50 0.62 -10.20 14.99
C PRO A 50 1.48 -9.90 16.23
N VAL A 51 1.33 -10.68 17.32
CA VAL A 51 2.15 -10.62 18.54
C VAL A 51 3.36 -11.53 18.37
N ALA A 52 4.57 -10.96 18.31
CA ALA A 52 5.81 -11.72 18.21
C ALA A 52 6.22 -12.36 19.54
N LEU A 53 5.98 -11.66 20.64
CA LEU A 53 6.33 -12.10 21.98
C LEU A 53 5.42 -11.46 23.03
N GLN A 54 4.90 -12.28 23.92
CA GLN A 54 4.10 -11.83 25.07
C GLN A 54 4.90 -11.99 26.36
N ILE A 55 5.13 -10.88 27.08
CA ILE A 55 5.81 -10.87 28.37
C ILE A 55 4.86 -10.27 29.40
N GLY A 56 4.09 -11.12 30.08
CA GLY A 56 3.05 -10.65 30.98
C GLY A 56 2.03 -9.75 30.27
N PRO A 57 1.79 -8.53 30.73
CA PRO A 57 0.85 -7.61 30.07
C PRO A 57 1.44 -6.92 28.82
N LEU A 58 2.74 -7.05 28.56
CA LEU A 58 3.42 -6.41 27.44
C LEU A 58 3.40 -7.32 26.21
N ALA A 59 2.70 -6.89 25.14
CA ALA A 59 2.70 -7.55 23.86
C ALA A 59 3.66 -6.84 22.89
N ILE A 60 4.76 -7.51 22.52
CA ILE A 60 5.70 -7.06 21.50
C ILE A 60 5.14 -7.50 20.14
N ARG A 61 4.74 -6.56 19.32
CA ARG A 61 4.13 -6.82 18.00
C ARG A 61 5.19 -6.83 16.90
N TRP A 62 5.03 -7.70 15.92
CA TRP A 62 5.88 -7.76 14.73
C TRP A 62 6.02 -6.42 14.03
N TYR A 63 4.94 -5.66 13.96
CA TYR A 63 4.94 -4.34 13.33
C TYR A 63 5.95 -3.39 14.01
N GLY A 64 6.01 -3.38 15.34
CA GLY A 64 7.02 -2.62 16.08
C GLY A 64 8.45 -3.11 15.82
N LEU A 65 8.64 -4.44 15.69
CA LEU A 65 9.95 -5.02 15.36
C LEU A 65 10.39 -4.65 13.94
N MET A 66 9.46 -4.55 12.98
CA MET A 66 9.77 -4.07 11.62
C MET A 66 10.23 -2.62 11.62
N TYR A 67 9.61 -1.75 12.43
CA TYR A 67 10.08 -0.37 12.61
C TYR A 67 11.47 -0.30 13.25
N LEU A 68 11.73 -1.12 14.25
CA LEU A 68 13.05 -1.21 14.87
C LEU A 68 14.09 -1.68 13.85
N ALA A 69 13.79 -2.74 13.09
CA ALA A 69 14.67 -3.24 12.03
C ALA A 69 14.91 -2.19 10.94
N ALA A 70 13.89 -1.40 10.58
CA ALA A 70 14.02 -0.28 9.66
C ALA A 70 14.98 0.79 10.19
N GLY A 71 14.85 1.16 11.48
CA GLY A 71 15.76 2.11 12.13
C GLY A 71 17.21 1.61 12.18
N VAL A 72 17.40 0.34 12.57
CA VAL A 72 18.73 -0.30 12.59
C VAL A 72 19.31 -0.36 11.18
N SER A 73 18.52 -0.73 10.18
CA SER A 73 18.96 -0.76 8.78
C SER A 73 19.37 0.63 8.29
N ALA A 74 18.55 1.64 8.61
CA ALA A 74 18.87 3.03 8.27
C ALA A 74 20.18 3.49 8.90
N PHE A 75 20.41 3.14 10.17
CA PHE A 75 21.66 3.46 10.86
C PHE A 75 22.87 2.78 10.21
N LEU A 76 22.80 1.46 9.98
CA LEU A 76 23.91 0.70 9.42
C LEU A 76 24.24 1.13 7.99
N LEU A 77 23.22 1.24 7.12
CA LEU A 77 23.38 1.67 5.74
C LEU A 77 23.84 3.13 5.65
N GLY A 78 23.32 4.01 6.50
CA GLY A 78 23.73 5.39 6.59
C GLY A 78 25.21 5.52 6.98
N ARG A 79 25.66 4.81 8.03
CA ARG A 79 27.06 4.79 8.45
C ARG A 79 27.98 4.18 7.38
N HIS A 80 27.54 3.13 6.69
CA HIS A 80 28.27 2.57 5.56
C HIS A 80 28.44 3.60 4.44
N ARG A 81 27.38 4.31 4.05
CA ARG A 81 27.45 5.38 3.04
C ARG A 81 28.33 6.55 3.47
N ALA A 82 28.27 6.93 4.76
CA ALA A 82 29.12 7.99 5.32
C ALA A 82 30.59 7.60 5.37
N SER A 83 30.99 6.33 5.29
CA SER A 83 32.39 5.90 5.19
C SER A 83 33.02 6.24 3.83
N GLU A 84 32.21 6.53 2.81
CA GLU A 84 32.69 6.98 1.50
C GLU A 84 32.93 8.51 1.54
N ILE A 85 34.21 8.91 1.70
CA ILE A 85 34.65 10.31 1.93
C ILE A 85 34.07 11.31 0.91
N TRP A 86 33.91 10.87 -0.34
CA TRP A 86 33.40 11.75 -1.42
C TRP A 86 31.96 12.20 -1.21
N ARG A 87 31.18 11.54 -0.33
CA ARG A 87 29.85 11.96 0.03
C ARG A 87 29.80 13.15 0.97
N GLY A 88 30.90 13.43 1.65
CA GLY A 88 31.04 14.58 2.53
C GLY A 88 30.21 14.51 3.82
N PHE A 89 29.80 13.31 4.27
CA PHE A 89 29.13 13.09 5.54
C PHE A 89 30.04 12.40 6.55
N ARG A 90 29.95 12.81 7.81
CA ARG A 90 30.59 12.12 8.91
C ARG A 90 29.66 11.06 9.49
N ARG A 91 30.20 10.03 10.10
CA ARG A 91 29.41 8.94 10.68
C ARG A 91 28.49 9.42 11.82
N GLU A 92 28.94 10.40 12.58
CA GLU A 92 28.20 10.99 13.70
C GLU A 92 26.96 11.76 13.21
N GLU A 93 27.01 12.36 12.04
CA GLU A 93 25.86 13.06 11.45
C GLU A 93 24.69 12.13 11.12
N ILE A 94 24.95 10.82 10.99
CA ILE A 94 23.88 9.84 10.71
C ILE A 94 22.96 9.69 11.91
N GLU A 95 23.51 9.74 13.11
CA GLU A 95 22.72 9.69 14.35
C GLU A 95 21.79 10.89 14.45
N ASP A 96 22.31 12.08 14.13
CA ASP A 96 21.52 13.31 14.08
C ASP A 96 20.42 13.23 13.02
N ILE A 97 20.74 12.81 11.79
CA ILE A 97 19.76 12.69 10.70
C ILE A 97 18.63 11.73 11.08
N ILE A 98 18.96 10.59 11.68
CA ILE A 98 17.97 9.60 12.15
C ILE A 98 17.14 10.22 13.29
N PHE A 99 17.77 10.88 14.25
CA PHE A 99 17.06 11.52 15.35
C PHE A 99 16.06 12.57 14.86
N TYR A 100 16.49 13.49 13.98
CA TYR A 100 15.60 14.47 13.38
C TYR A 100 14.48 13.81 12.55
N GLY A 101 14.81 12.75 11.81
CA GLY A 101 13.85 11.95 11.07
C GLY A 101 12.79 11.33 12.00
N MET A 102 13.18 10.72 13.11
CA MET A 102 12.27 10.13 14.09
C MET A 102 11.35 11.18 14.73
N ILE A 103 11.90 12.32 15.15
CA ILE A 103 11.10 13.44 15.65
C ILE A 103 10.10 13.89 14.59
N GLY A 104 10.55 14.02 13.34
CA GLY A 104 9.71 14.37 12.20
C GLY A 104 8.54 13.40 12.00
N VAL A 105 8.80 12.07 12.06
CA VAL A 105 7.73 11.05 11.96
C VAL A 105 6.71 11.22 13.09
N ILE A 106 7.17 11.30 14.34
CA ILE A 106 6.29 11.33 15.52
C ILE A 106 5.46 12.60 15.53
N VAL A 107 6.12 13.75 15.46
CA VAL A 107 5.44 15.07 15.54
C VAL A 107 4.56 15.27 14.30
N GLY A 108 5.11 15.04 13.12
CA GLY A 108 4.38 15.21 11.87
C GLY A 108 3.20 14.25 11.76
N GLY A 109 3.38 12.98 12.13
CA GLY A 109 2.33 11.97 12.13
C GLY A 109 1.17 12.35 13.05
N ARG A 110 1.48 12.82 14.26
CA ARG A 110 0.47 13.25 15.23
C ARG A 110 -0.24 14.53 14.79
N VAL A 111 0.52 15.57 14.44
CA VAL A 111 -0.04 16.84 13.95
C VAL A 111 -0.87 16.61 12.69
N GLY A 112 -0.39 15.82 11.75
CA GLY A 112 -1.15 15.48 10.54
C GLY A 112 -2.42 14.69 10.84
N SER A 113 -2.40 13.79 11.82
CA SER A 113 -3.61 13.09 12.25
C SER A 113 -4.66 14.04 12.81
N VAL A 114 -4.24 14.96 13.66
CA VAL A 114 -5.13 15.98 14.24
C VAL A 114 -5.70 16.88 13.13
N ILE A 115 -4.86 17.42 12.27
CA ILE A 115 -5.31 18.37 11.24
C ILE A 115 -6.25 17.72 10.22
N PHE A 116 -5.94 16.50 9.76
CA PHE A 116 -6.69 15.89 8.66
C PHE A 116 -7.90 15.04 9.11
N TYR A 117 -7.88 14.51 10.34
CA TYR A 117 -8.89 13.52 10.75
C TYR A 117 -9.63 13.86 12.05
N HIS A 118 -9.02 14.65 12.95
CA HIS A 118 -9.54 14.87 14.31
C HIS A 118 -9.55 16.35 14.70
N PHE A 119 -9.74 17.26 13.74
CA PHE A 119 -9.64 18.69 14.02
C PHE A 119 -10.73 19.20 14.97
N SER A 120 -11.96 18.69 14.85
CA SER A 120 -13.06 19.00 15.77
C SER A 120 -12.78 18.55 17.20
N ASP A 121 -12.21 17.34 17.34
CA ASP A 121 -11.89 16.78 18.65
C ASP A 121 -10.76 17.56 19.32
N PHE A 122 -9.79 18.01 18.52
CA PHE A 122 -8.70 18.86 18.99
C PHE A 122 -9.20 20.22 19.49
N LEU A 123 -10.20 20.82 18.84
CA LEU A 123 -10.80 22.07 19.33
C LEU A 123 -11.53 21.89 20.67
N ALA A 124 -12.10 20.70 20.91
CA ALA A 124 -12.75 20.35 22.17
C ALA A 124 -11.75 20.00 23.29
N ASP A 125 -10.66 19.29 22.92
CA ASP A 125 -9.60 18.84 23.83
C ASP A 125 -8.19 18.95 23.19
N PRO A 126 -7.54 20.13 23.27
CA PRO A 126 -6.22 20.35 22.68
C PRO A 126 -5.12 19.44 23.24
N LEU A 127 -5.30 18.89 24.46
CA LEU A 127 -4.32 17.99 25.07
C LEU A 127 -4.23 16.63 24.36
N MET A 128 -5.22 16.27 23.56
CA MET A 128 -5.18 15.07 22.72
C MET A 128 -3.94 15.01 21.82
N LEU A 129 -3.39 16.14 21.40
CA LEU A 129 -2.19 16.22 20.58
C LEU A 129 -1.00 15.48 21.21
N PHE A 130 -0.87 15.52 22.53
CA PHE A 130 0.24 14.93 23.27
C PHE A 130 -0.01 13.46 23.64
N ARG A 131 -1.23 12.96 23.55
CA ARG A 131 -1.60 11.58 23.88
C ARG A 131 -1.33 10.62 22.72
N VAL A 132 -0.05 10.47 22.35
CA VAL A 132 0.40 9.61 21.24
C VAL A 132 0.10 8.11 21.47
N TRP A 133 -0.07 7.71 22.72
CA TRP A 133 -0.40 6.32 23.12
C TRP A 133 -1.85 5.92 22.81
N GLU A 134 -2.74 6.88 22.55
CA GLU A 134 -4.12 6.63 22.12
C GLU A 134 -4.23 6.29 20.63
N GLY A 135 -3.09 6.29 19.89
CA GLY A 135 -3.05 6.08 18.46
C GLY A 135 -3.30 7.37 17.65
N GLY A 136 -3.75 7.22 16.41
CA GLY A 136 -4.01 8.36 15.51
C GLY A 136 -2.72 8.96 14.96
N MET A 137 -2.10 8.26 14.00
CA MET A 137 -0.92 8.72 13.26
C MET A 137 -1.24 8.82 11.77
N SER A 138 -0.91 9.96 11.17
CA SER A 138 -1.07 10.18 9.73
C SER A 138 0.22 9.87 8.99
N PHE A 139 0.15 8.98 8.00
CA PHE A 139 1.31 8.69 7.13
C PHE A 139 1.80 9.96 6.40
N HIS A 140 0.89 10.73 5.81
CA HIS A 140 1.26 11.94 5.08
C HIS A 140 1.83 13.01 6.03
N GLY A 141 1.26 13.12 7.22
CA GLY A 141 1.80 13.99 8.26
C GLY A 141 3.22 13.58 8.67
N GLY A 142 3.45 12.29 8.88
CA GLY A 142 4.78 11.76 9.20
C GLY A 142 5.80 12.02 8.09
N LEU A 143 5.43 11.80 6.84
CA LEU A 143 6.29 12.08 5.69
C LEU A 143 6.67 13.57 5.60
N LEU A 144 5.68 14.47 5.69
CA LEU A 144 5.93 15.91 5.71
C LEU A 144 6.79 16.31 6.90
N GLY A 145 6.54 15.74 8.07
CA GLY A 145 7.33 15.98 9.27
C GLY A 145 8.79 15.59 9.11
N VAL A 146 9.07 14.44 8.49
CA VAL A 146 10.47 14.03 8.17
C VAL A 146 11.13 15.00 7.19
N LEU A 147 10.44 15.38 6.12
CA LEU A 147 10.99 16.33 5.15
C LEU A 147 11.30 17.67 5.81
N VAL A 148 10.40 18.19 6.64
CA VAL A 148 10.63 19.44 7.37
C VAL A 148 11.77 19.30 8.37
N ALA A 149 11.81 18.24 9.20
CA ALA A 149 12.82 18.05 10.23
C ALA A 149 14.21 17.86 9.65
N VAL A 150 14.34 17.07 8.59
CA VAL A 150 15.61 16.87 7.87
C VAL A 150 16.02 18.14 7.12
N GLY A 151 15.06 18.89 6.55
CA GLY A 151 15.30 20.20 5.95
C GLY A 151 15.81 21.24 6.97
N TRP A 152 15.21 21.22 8.16
CA TRP A 152 15.69 22.03 9.29
C TRP A 152 17.12 21.68 9.71
N TYR A 153 17.43 20.39 9.83
CA TYR A 153 18.77 19.93 10.10
C TYR A 153 19.76 20.38 9.03
N ALA A 154 19.39 20.31 7.76
CA ALA A 154 20.19 20.81 6.64
C ALA A 154 20.52 22.31 6.81
N HIS A 155 19.49 23.10 7.11
CA HIS A 155 19.67 24.55 7.37
C HIS A 155 20.60 24.80 8.56
N LYS A 156 20.39 24.11 9.69
CA LYS A 156 21.21 24.23 10.91
C LYS A 156 22.68 23.90 10.65
N THR A 157 22.97 22.93 9.78
CA THR A 157 24.33 22.48 9.47
C THR A 157 24.95 23.19 8.26
N GLY A 158 24.25 24.16 7.65
CA GLY A 158 24.69 24.85 6.43
C GLY A 158 24.78 23.97 5.19
N ARG A 159 24.15 22.79 5.20
CA ARG A 159 24.14 21.88 4.07
C ARG A 159 23.00 22.21 3.08
N ALA A 160 23.22 21.94 1.80
CA ALA A 160 22.13 21.95 0.85
C ALA A 160 21.11 20.86 1.21
N VAL A 161 19.82 21.19 1.27
CA VAL A 161 18.75 20.25 1.67
C VAL A 161 18.79 18.97 0.82
N PHE A 162 18.92 19.11 -0.49
CA PHE A 162 18.99 17.97 -1.39
C PHE A 162 20.28 17.13 -1.24
N ALA A 163 21.36 17.66 -0.63
CA ALA A 163 22.53 16.84 -0.32
C ALA A 163 22.15 15.75 0.71
N ILE A 164 21.32 16.11 1.71
CA ILE A 164 20.86 15.15 2.71
C ILE A 164 19.78 14.23 2.11
N TYR A 165 18.82 14.75 1.35
CA TYR A 165 17.80 13.91 0.70
C TYR A 165 18.41 12.88 -0.25
N ASP A 166 19.37 13.27 -1.10
CA ASP A 166 20.09 12.36 -2.00
C ASP A 166 20.93 11.32 -1.23
N PHE A 167 21.45 11.70 -0.06
CA PHE A 167 22.16 10.78 0.82
C PHE A 167 21.23 9.75 1.45
N VAL A 168 20.05 10.18 1.92
CA VAL A 168 19.06 9.35 2.65
C VAL A 168 18.22 8.49 1.68
N ALA A 169 17.89 8.99 0.49
CA ALA A 169 17.00 8.32 -0.46
C ALA A 169 17.32 6.83 -0.71
N PRO A 170 18.60 6.37 -0.84
CA PRO A 170 18.90 4.95 -1.01
C PRO A 170 18.76 4.11 0.27
N VAL A 171 18.59 4.74 1.42
CA VAL A 171 18.46 4.05 2.72
C VAL A 171 17.00 3.76 3.06
N VAL A 172 16.09 4.63 2.64
CA VAL A 172 14.63 4.57 2.91
C VAL A 172 13.97 3.28 2.43
N PRO A 173 14.28 2.71 1.24
CA PRO A 173 13.55 1.58 0.67
C PRO A 173 13.46 0.36 1.59
N ILE A 174 14.52 0.03 2.31
CA ILE A 174 14.51 -1.11 3.24
C ILE A 174 13.44 -0.92 4.32
N GLY A 175 13.33 0.30 4.86
CA GLY A 175 12.29 0.64 5.83
C GLY A 175 10.87 0.51 5.26
N LEU A 176 10.66 0.95 4.01
CA LEU A 176 9.39 0.78 3.32
C LEU A 176 9.02 -0.71 3.16
N GLY A 177 9.96 -1.52 2.67
CA GLY A 177 9.76 -2.96 2.51
C GLY A 177 9.44 -3.66 3.83
N LEU A 178 10.15 -3.32 4.91
CA LEU A 178 9.89 -3.86 6.25
C LEU A 178 8.50 -3.45 6.77
N GLY A 179 8.08 -2.20 6.53
CA GLY A 179 6.73 -1.77 6.86
C GLY A 179 5.66 -2.57 6.14
N ARG A 180 5.86 -2.89 4.85
CA ARG A 180 4.94 -3.75 4.06
C ARG A 180 4.91 -5.20 4.57
N LEU A 181 6.04 -5.74 4.99
CA LEU A 181 6.06 -7.04 5.66
C LEU A 181 5.28 -6.99 6.98
N GLY A 182 5.40 -5.91 7.73
CA GLY A 182 4.58 -5.66 8.92
C GLY A 182 3.08 -5.65 8.62
N ASN A 183 2.66 -5.01 7.53
CA ASN A 183 1.25 -5.02 7.08
C ASN A 183 0.79 -6.45 6.69
N PHE A 184 1.65 -7.23 6.01
CA PHE A 184 1.32 -8.62 5.69
C PHE A 184 1.14 -9.45 6.96
N ILE A 185 2.08 -9.39 7.90
CA ILE A 185 2.00 -10.11 9.18
C ILE A 185 0.76 -9.68 9.97
N GLY A 186 0.41 -8.40 9.95
CA GLY A 186 -0.80 -7.87 10.58
C GLY A 186 -2.10 -8.25 9.87
N GLY A 187 -2.03 -8.86 8.68
CA GLY A 187 -3.21 -9.24 7.89
C GLY A 187 -4.05 -8.04 7.49
N GLU A 188 -3.42 -6.95 7.06
CA GLU A 188 -4.07 -5.69 6.67
C GLU A 188 -3.59 -5.19 5.29
N LEU A 189 -4.36 -4.30 4.65
CA LEU A 189 -4.03 -3.69 3.34
C LEU A 189 -3.84 -4.71 2.21
N TRP A 190 -4.65 -5.76 2.18
CA TRP A 190 -4.70 -6.78 1.14
C TRP A 190 -5.15 -6.24 -0.21
N GLY A 191 -5.04 -7.09 -1.23
CA GLY A 191 -5.48 -6.78 -2.58
C GLY A 191 -6.89 -7.24 -2.88
N HIS A 192 -7.32 -7.03 -4.15
CA HIS A 192 -8.57 -7.57 -4.68
C HIS A 192 -8.60 -9.10 -4.63
N THR A 193 -9.79 -9.65 -4.73
CA THR A 193 -9.96 -11.10 -4.89
C THR A 193 -9.26 -11.60 -6.15
N THR A 194 -8.77 -12.83 -6.12
CA THR A 194 -8.00 -13.43 -7.23
C THR A 194 -8.17 -14.93 -7.29
N ASP A 195 -8.14 -15.44 -8.51
CA ASP A 195 -8.10 -16.87 -8.85
C ASP A 195 -6.68 -17.44 -8.93
N LYS A 196 -5.67 -16.63 -8.67
CA LYS A 196 -4.28 -17.04 -8.79
C LYS A 196 -3.89 -18.06 -7.72
N PRO A 197 -3.01 -19.03 -8.03
CA PRO A 197 -2.64 -20.10 -7.09
C PRO A 197 -1.91 -19.62 -5.84
N TRP A 198 -1.44 -18.38 -5.83
CA TRP A 198 -0.81 -17.72 -4.67
C TRP A 198 -1.74 -16.75 -3.94
N GLY A 199 -3.06 -16.81 -4.24
CA GLY A 199 -4.06 -16.06 -3.49
C GLY A 199 -4.05 -16.46 -2.02
N VAL A 200 -4.32 -15.50 -1.14
CA VAL A 200 -4.32 -15.65 0.32
C VAL A 200 -5.71 -15.34 0.87
N ILE A 201 -6.22 -16.22 1.71
CA ILE A 201 -7.41 -15.94 2.51
C ILE A 201 -6.97 -15.13 3.74
N PHE A 202 -7.40 -13.89 3.80
CA PHE A 202 -7.22 -13.04 5.00
C PHE A 202 -8.49 -13.12 5.85
N PRO A 203 -8.46 -13.68 7.08
CA PRO A 203 -9.64 -13.82 7.92
C PRO A 203 -10.39 -12.50 8.15
N ASN A 204 -9.65 -11.41 8.34
CA ASN A 204 -10.22 -10.07 8.54
C ASN A 204 -10.86 -9.46 7.28
N ALA A 205 -10.65 -10.06 6.09
CA ALA A 205 -11.24 -9.63 4.83
C ALA A 205 -12.55 -10.36 4.51
N LEU A 206 -12.88 -11.42 5.25
CA LEU A 206 -14.03 -12.26 4.96
C LEU A 206 -15.34 -11.58 5.39
N PRO A 207 -16.36 -11.57 4.52
CA PRO A 207 -17.68 -11.07 4.88
C PRO A 207 -18.35 -11.98 5.92
N GLY A 208 -19.06 -11.40 6.88
CA GLY A 208 -19.81 -12.15 7.90
C GLY A 208 -18.98 -12.66 9.08
N GLY A 209 -17.64 -12.36 9.12
CA GLY A 209 -16.79 -12.74 10.24
C GLY A 209 -17.05 -11.98 11.55
N PRO A 210 -16.27 -12.25 12.59
CA PRO A 210 -15.00 -12.96 12.56
C PRO A 210 -15.13 -14.50 12.49
N TYR A 211 -14.16 -15.12 11.80
CA TYR A 211 -14.06 -16.59 11.69
C TYR A 211 -12.80 -17.08 12.35
N THR A 212 -12.88 -18.26 12.96
CA THR A 212 -11.68 -19.01 13.40
C THR A 212 -11.01 -19.70 12.20
N ILE A 213 -9.73 -20.01 12.32
CA ILE A 213 -8.99 -20.73 11.28
C ILE A 213 -9.65 -22.08 10.95
N SER A 214 -10.14 -22.81 11.95
CA SER A 214 -10.82 -24.08 11.77
C SER A 214 -12.15 -23.95 11.01
N GLU A 215 -12.90 -22.86 11.23
CA GLU A 215 -14.13 -22.59 10.47
C GLU A 215 -13.81 -22.27 9.01
N ILE A 216 -12.78 -21.46 8.74
CA ILE A 216 -12.33 -21.15 7.38
C ILE A 216 -11.90 -22.44 6.66
N GLN A 217 -11.14 -23.31 7.32
CA GLN A 217 -10.72 -24.59 6.76
C GLN A 217 -11.93 -25.49 6.42
N ALA A 218 -12.93 -25.55 7.30
CA ALA A 218 -14.14 -26.34 7.08
C ALA A 218 -14.97 -25.79 5.90
N LEU A 219 -15.07 -24.46 5.75
CA LEU A 219 -15.76 -23.82 4.65
C LEU A 219 -15.04 -24.04 3.32
N LEU A 220 -13.72 -23.91 3.31
CA LEU A 220 -12.89 -24.19 2.12
C LEU A 220 -12.99 -25.66 1.69
N ALA A 221 -13.01 -26.61 2.63
CA ALA A 221 -13.19 -28.03 2.33
C ALA A 221 -14.56 -28.33 1.69
N GLN A 222 -15.56 -27.49 1.94
CA GLN A 222 -16.91 -27.55 1.32
C GLN A 222 -16.96 -26.80 -0.03
N GLY A 223 -15.83 -26.25 -0.51
CA GLY A 223 -15.75 -25.44 -1.74
C GLY A 223 -16.27 -24.01 -1.59
N GLN A 224 -16.55 -23.59 -0.35
CA GLN A 224 -16.92 -22.21 -0.03
C GLN A 224 -15.67 -21.34 0.16
N LEU A 225 -15.79 -20.02 0.07
CA LEU A 225 -14.70 -19.04 0.24
C LEU A 225 -13.53 -19.16 -0.76
N LEU A 226 -13.59 -20.04 -1.76
CA LEU A 226 -12.52 -20.14 -2.77
C LEU A 226 -12.37 -18.86 -3.59
N ASP A 227 -13.45 -18.15 -3.81
CA ASP A 227 -13.53 -16.86 -4.49
C ASP A 227 -13.10 -15.68 -3.61
N GLN A 228 -12.84 -15.93 -2.32
CA GLN A 228 -12.42 -14.92 -1.34
C GLN A 228 -10.89 -14.83 -1.19
N ALA A 229 -10.13 -15.65 -1.91
CA ALA A 229 -8.67 -15.53 -1.97
C ALA A 229 -8.28 -14.18 -2.58
N ARG A 230 -7.32 -13.49 -1.99
CA ARG A 230 -6.93 -12.13 -2.35
C ARG A 230 -5.46 -12.03 -2.73
N HIS A 231 -5.12 -11.08 -3.57
CA HIS A 231 -3.73 -10.75 -3.84
C HIS A 231 -3.02 -10.32 -2.55
N PRO A 232 -1.87 -10.93 -2.18
CA PRO A 232 -1.02 -10.43 -1.09
C PRO A 232 -0.27 -9.16 -1.54
N SER A 233 -1.02 -8.09 -1.79
CA SER A 233 -0.49 -6.83 -2.34
C SER A 233 0.61 -6.22 -1.47
N GLN A 234 0.61 -6.50 -0.17
CA GLN A 234 1.65 -6.12 0.78
C GLN A 234 3.01 -6.72 0.38
N LEU A 235 3.04 -8.00 -0.05
CA LEU A 235 4.27 -8.66 -0.50
C LEU A 235 4.77 -8.10 -1.84
N TYR A 236 3.85 -7.75 -2.74
CA TYR A 236 4.23 -7.07 -3.99
C TYR A 236 4.85 -5.70 -3.72
N GLN A 237 4.27 -4.94 -2.78
CA GLN A 237 4.82 -3.67 -2.34
C GLN A 237 6.16 -3.85 -1.62
N ALA A 238 6.29 -4.85 -0.73
CA ALA A 238 7.54 -5.15 -0.04
C ALA A 238 8.65 -5.46 -1.04
N PHE A 239 8.38 -6.24 -2.07
CA PHE A 239 9.34 -6.55 -3.13
C PHE A 239 9.70 -5.31 -3.94
N TRP A 240 8.70 -4.53 -4.40
CA TRP A 240 8.98 -3.35 -5.22
C TRP A 240 9.64 -2.23 -4.42
N GLU A 241 9.05 -1.84 -3.30
CA GLU A 241 9.53 -0.74 -2.47
C GLU A 241 10.83 -1.11 -1.71
N GLY A 242 10.92 -2.36 -1.20
CA GLY A 242 12.07 -2.83 -0.43
C GLY A 242 13.24 -3.32 -1.27
N VAL A 243 12.99 -4.13 -2.33
CA VAL A 243 14.07 -4.76 -3.11
C VAL A 243 14.37 -4.01 -4.39
N VAL A 244 13.37 -3.78 -5.25
CA VAL A 244 13.60 -3.17 -6.57
C VAL A 244 14.05 -1.72 -6.42
N LEU A 245 13.32 -0.92 -5.67
CA LEU A 245 13.63 0.48 -5.40
C LEU A 245 15.00 0.61 -4.72
N PHE A 246 15.28 -0.21 -3.69
CA PHE A 246 16.60 -0.24 -3.05
C PHE A 246 17.71 -0.50 -4.06
N THR A 247 17.58 -1.55 -4.85
CA THR A 247 18.61 -1.96 -5.81
C THR A 247 18.88 -0.86 -6.83
N ILE A 248 17.85 -0.27 -7.40
CA ILE A 248 18.00 0.78 -8.41
C ILE A 248 18.64 2.04 -7.81
N VAL A 249 18.12 2.55 -6.69
CA VAL A 249 18.58 3.81 -6.11
C VAL A 249 19.97 3.64 -5.48
N TRP A 250 20.23 2.48 -4.86
CA TRP A 250 21.54 2.15 -4.32
C TRP A 250 22.59 2.07 -5.42
N TRP A 251 22.32 1.32 -6.49
CA TRP A 251 23.23 1.21 -7.63
C TRP A 251 23.45 2.53 -8.34
N PHE A 252 22.39 3.31 -8.57
CA PHE A 252 22.48 4.63 -9.18
C PHE A 252 23.38 5.58 -8.38
N SER A 253 23.24 5.55 -7.05
CA SER A 253 23.98 6.44 -6.13
C SER A 253 25.39 5.96 -5.77
N ARG A 254 25.90 4.85 -6.36
CA ARG A 254 27.28 4.40 -6.18
C ARG A 254 28.32 5.36 -6.74
N LYS A 255 27.94 6.14 -7.73
CA LYS A 255 28.79 7.18 -8.34
C LYS A 255 28.28 8.55 -7.90
N GLN A 256 29.16 9.52 -7.90
CA GLN A 256 28.77 10.91 -7.67
C GLN A 256 27.76 11.34 -8.73
N ARG A 257 26.63 11.86 -8.28
CA ARG A 257 25.53 12.31 -9.14
C ARG A 257 25.29 13.79 -8.90
N PRO A 258 24.75 14.52 -9.87
CA PRO A 258 24.31 15.88 -9.66
C PRO A 258 23.28 15.94 -8.53
N LEU A 259 23.31 17.03 -7.76
CA LEU A 259 22.39 17.30 -6.66
C LEU A 259 20.93 17.19 -7.14
N MET A 260 20.04 16.59 -6.38
CA MET A 260 18.62 16.25 -6.65
C MET A 260 18.43 14.98 -7.50
N ALA A 261 19.45 14.46 -8.18
CA ALA A 261 19.27 13.34 -9.10
C ALA A 261 18.86 12.03 -8.40
N THR A 262 19.46 11.74 -7.24
CA THR A 262 19.14 10.49 -6.51
C THR A 262 17.74 10.53 -5.93
N SER A 263 17.35 11.65 -5.35
CA SER A 263 15.97 11.88 -4.88
C SER A 263 14.95 11.81 -6.02
N GLY A 264 15.30 12.36 -7.19
CA GLY A 264 14.44 12.29 -8.38
C GLY A 264 14.23 10.85 -8.87
N VAL A 265 15.32 10.04 -8.93
CA VAL A 265 15.22 8.62 -9.31
C VAL A 265 14.38 7.84 -8.29
N PHE A 266 14.57 8.11 -6.98
CA PHE A 266 13.74 7.52 -5.94
C PHE A 266 12.24 7.78 -6.18
N LEU A 267 11.85 9.03 -6.40
CA LEU A 267 10.46 9.42 -6.62
C LEU A 267 9.85 8.76 -7.87
N ILE A 268 10.62 8.67 -8.97
CA ILE A 268 10.17 8.02 -10.20
C ILE A 268 9.90 6.53 -9.95
N VAL A 269 10.89 5.81 -9.42
CA VAL A 269 10.81 4.36 -9.25
C VAL A 269 9.74 3.99 -8.22
N TYR A 270 9.70 4.72 -7.10
CA TYR A 270 8.65 4.53 -6.10
C TYR A 270 7.25 4.78 -6.69
N GLY A 271 7.06 5.92 -7.35
CA GLY A 271 5.76 6.30 -7.90
C GLY A 271 5.26 5.33 -8.97
N ILE A 272 6.14 4.84 -9.86
CA ILE A 272 5.80 3.82 -10.86
C ILE A 272 5.35 2.53 -10.17
N GLY A 273 6.10 2.04 -9.19
CA GLY A 273 5.74 0.83 -8.47
C GLY A 273 4.44 0.96 -7.70
N ARG A 274 4.23 2.12 -7.07
CA ARG A 274 2.99 2.39 -6.35
C ARG A 274 1.79 2.39 -7.29
N ILE A 275 1.89 3.03 -8.45
CA ILE A 275 0.84 3.00 -9.47
C ILE A 275 0.58 1.57 -9.94
N ALA A 276 1.64 0.78 -10.20
CA ALA A 276 1.49 -0.59 -10.69
C ALA A 276 0.80 -1.51 -9.67
N VAL A 277 1.20 -1.44 -8.40
CA VAL A 277 0.59 -2.29 -7.36
C VAL A 277 -0.84 -1.87 -7.03
N GLU A 278 -1.19 -0.60 -7.23
CA GLU A 278 -2.54 -0.10 -6.94
C GLU A 278 -3.62 -0.76 -7.81
N PHE A 279 -3.27 -1.29 -9.00
CA PHE A 279 -4.20 -2.05 -9.84
C PHE A 279 -4.64 -3.40 -9.24
N VAL A 280 -3.91 -3.92 -8.26
CA VAL A 280 -4.23 -5.18 -7.58
C VAL A 280 -4.54 -4.98 -6.09
N ARG A 281 -4.39 -3.76 -5.57
CA ARG A 281 -4.69 -3.43 -4.18
C ARG A 281 -6.15 -3.06 -4.01
N GLU A 282 -6.77 -3.52 -2.94
CA GLU A 282 -8.10 -3.05 -2.53
C GLU A 282 -8.01 -1.58 -2.12
N PRO A 283 -8.85 -0.67 -2.67
CA PRO A 283 -8.91 0.72 -2.22
C PRO A 283 -9.33 0.81 -0.76
N ASP A 284 -8.87 1.85 -0.08
CA ASP A 284 -9.28 2.12 1.30
C ASP A 284 -10.80 2.31 1.36
N ALA A 285 -11.49 1.54 2.22
CA ALA A 285 -12.95 1.42 2.23
C ALA A 285 -13.71 2.76 2.37
N HIS A 286 -13.08 3.75 3.04
CA HIS A 286 -13.68 5.08 3.25
C HIS A 286 -13.50 6.03 2.06
N ILE A 287 -12.65 5.71 1.07
CA ILE A 287 -12.38 6.54 -0.11
C ILE A 287 -12.93 5.86 -1.37
N GLY A 288 -12.71 4.55 -1.53
CA GLY A 288 -13.07 3.80 -2.72
C GLY A 288 -12.32 4.24 -3.98
N TYR A 289 -12.94 4.04 -5.13
CA TYR A 289 -12.45 4.55 -6.41
C TYR A 289 -12.91 6.00 -6.62
N LEU A 290 -11.98 6.85 -7.03
CA LEU A 290 -12.26 8.28 -7.31
C LEU A 290 -12.99 8.48 -8.63
N ALA A 291 -12.64 7.69 -9.66
CA ALA A 291 -13.24 7.76 -11.00
C ALA A 291 -13.05 6.45 -11.78
N TRP A 292 -13.87 6.26 -12.81
CA TRP A 292 -13.83 5.18 -13.82
C TRP A 292 -13.75 3.76 -13.27
N GLY A 293 -14.04 3.54 -11.98
CA GLY A 293 -13.99 2.23 -11.34
C GLY A 293 -12.59 1.61 -11.19
N TRP A 294 -11.52 2.36 -11.46
CA TRP A 294 -10.14 1.89 -11.30
C TRP A 294 -9.17 2.94 -10.74
N LEU A 295 -9.49 4.24 -10.84
CA LEU A 295 -8.61 5.30 -10.34
C LEU A 295 -8.71 5.42 -8.83
N THR A 296 -7.61 5.20 -8.14
CA THR A 296 -7.51 5.30 -6.68
C THR A 296 -6.77 6.56 -6.23
N MET A 297 -6.93 6.95 -4.96
CA MET A 297 -6.17 8.05 -4.36
C MET A 297 -4.65 7.75 -4.39
N GLY A 298 -4.25 6.48 -4.24
CA GLY A 298 -2.85 6.09 -4.33
C GLY A 298 -2.22 6.40 -5.68
N GLN A 299 -2.95 6.17 -6.78
CA GLN A 299 -2.48 6.51 -8.15
C GLN A 299 -2.42 8.03 -8.34
N VAL A 300 -3.45 8.76 -7.91
CA VAL A 300 -3.51 10.23 -8.02
C VAL A 300 -2.36 10.91 -7.29
N LEU A 301 -2.00 10.45 -6.09
CA LEU A 301 -0.89 10.99 -5.32
C LEU A 301 0.48 10.55 -5.86
N SER A 302 0.57 9.40 -6.54
CA SER A 302 1.84 8.89 -7.08
C SER A 302 2.24 9.53 -8.40
N LEU A 303 1.27 9.96 -9.22
CA LEU A 303 1.56 10.61 -10.50
C LEU A 303 2.36 11.92 -10.34
N PRO A 304 1.99 12.87 -9.46
CA PRO A 304 2.82 14.04 -9.15
C PRO A 304 4.24 13.68 -8.68
N MET A 305 4.42 12.58 -7.94
CA MET A 305 5.75 12.13 -7.51
C MET A 305 6.62 11.74 -8.70
N VAL A 306 6.08 11.01 -9.67
CA VAL A 306 6.81 10.65 -10.91
C VAL A 306 7.19 11.90 -11.69
N VAL A 307 6.24 12.83 -11.86
CA VAL A 307 6.50 14.09 -12.57
C VAL A 307 7.55 14.92 -11.85
N LEU A 308 7.43 15.10 -10.55
CA LEU A 308 8.41 15.82 -9.73
C LEU A 308 9.79 15.15 -9.80
N GLY A 309 9.83 13.83 -9.72
CA GLY A 309 11.07 13.06 -9.84
C GLY A 309 11.76 13.30 -11.18
N ALA A 310 11.00 13.25 -12.27
CA ALA A 310 11.52 13.54 -13.61
C ALA A 310 12.04 14.98 -13.73
N LEU A 311 11.32 15.95 -13.19
CA LEU A 311 11.76 17.36 -13.14
C LEU A 311 13.05 17.52 -12.33
N LEU A 312 13.18 16.88 -11.16
CA LEU A 312 14.39 16.94 -10.35
C LEU A 312 15.60 16.36 -11.09
N VAL A 313 15.44 15.21 -11.75
CA VAL A 313 16.51 14.60 -12.57
C VAL A 313 16.90 15.54 -13.72
N MET A 314 15.94 16.05 -14.46
CA MET A 314 16.19 16.97 -15.57
C MET A 314 16.95 18.24 -15.11
N LEU A 315 16.48 18.87 -14.02
CA LEU A 315 17.12 20.06 -13.46
C LEU A 315 18.53 19.77 -12.93
N ALA A 316 18.72 18.60 -12.27
CA ALA A 316 20.02 18.17 -11.77
C ALA A 316 21.08 18.12 -12.90
N TYR A 317 20.74 17.45 -13.99
CA TYR A 317 21.68 17.30 -15.11
C TYR A 317 21.85 18.56 -15.94
N ARG A 318 20.82 19.38 -16.14
CA ARG A 318 20.95 20.71 -16.78
C ARG A 318 21.92 21.60 -16.01
N ARG A 319 21.78 21.70 -14.68
CA ARG A 319 22.66 22.51 -13.84
C ARG A 319 24.11 22.00 -13.85
N ALA A 320 24.31 20.69 -13.94
CA ALA A 320 25.65 20.10 -14.02
C ALA A 320 26.30 20.33 -15.40
N GLY A 321 25.53 20.36 -16.48
CA GLY A 321 26.01 20.69 -17.84
C GLY A 321 26.56 22.12 -17.91
N VAL A 322 25.76 23.08 -17.45
CA VAL A 322 26.15 24.50 -17.43
C VAL A 322 27.48 24.74 -16.66
N LYS A 323 27.70 24.02 -15.53
CA LYS A 323 28.94 24.16 -14.77
C LYS A 323 30.16 23.55 -15.44
N ARG A 324 30.02 22.72 -16.49
CA ARG A 324 31.17 22.16 -17.24
C ARG A 324 31.58 23.03 -18.42
N GLU A 325 30.74 23.95 -18.85
CA GLU A 325 30.95 24.86 -19.97
C GLU A 325 31.53 26.23 -19.52
N THR A 326 31.48 26.50 -18.19
CA THR A 326 32.08 27.69 -17.55
C THR A 326 33.35 27.34 -16.79
#